data_bf3b5fdfffe43f062487cc5bca7e3212
#
_entry.id   bf3b5fdfffe43f062487cc5bca7e3212
#
_cell.length_a   1.000
_cell.length_b   1.000
_cell.length_c   1.000
_cell.angle_alpha   90.00
_cell.angle_beta   90.00
_cell.angle_gamma   90.00
#
_symmetry.space_group_name_H-M   'P 1'
#
loop_
_entity.id
_entity.type
_entity.pdbx_description
1 polymer ?
#
loop_
_entity_poly.entity_id
_entity_poly.type
_entity_poly.pdbx_seq_one_letter_code
_entity_poly.pdbx_strand_id
1 'polypeptide(L)'
;MKPYTAEEREHLKDIAKSERDVALMELMYSTAGRIGEIVSINRNDVDFVNREIIIYGQKGKKERKVYLTEGCMYHLKKYLTSRKDDNPALFVGERKPYNRLGVKAIQDMLKKLGKAAGIHAHPHKFRRTLLTDAGARGVPLQEIQAYAGHVKPDTTMLYVVVKQETVKASFMRLLA
;
A
#
# COMPACT_ATOMS: atom_id res chain seq x y z
N MET A 1 -14.30 12.18 -0.58
CA MET A 1 -12.82 12.39 -0.52
C MET A 1 -12.27 12.20 -1.93
N LYS A 2 -11.64 13.22 -2.50
CA LYS A 2 -11.00 13.12 -3.84
C LYS A 2 -9.70 12.30 -3.75
N PRO A 3 -9.30 11.56 -4.82
CA PRO A 3 -7.99 10.92 -4.87
C PRO A 3 -6.86 11.96 -4.84
N TYR A 4 -5.63 11.52 -4.57
CA TYR A 4 -4.47 12.39 -4.76
C TYR A 4 -4.21 12.61 -6.25
N THR A 5 -3.71 13.79 -6.61
CA THR A 5 -3.01 13.96 -7.89
C THR A 5 -1.61 13.36 -7.81
N ALA A 6 -0.95 13.17 -8.95
CA ALA A 6 0.44 12.73 -8.97
C ALA A 6 1.34 13.73 -8.25
N GLU A 7 1.15 15.03 -8.51
CA GLU A 7 1.90 16.12 -7.88
C GLU A 7 1.71 16.16 -6.37
N GLU A 8 0.48 15.96 -5.87
CA GLU A 8 0.22 15.88 -4.43
C GLU A 8 0.99 14.73 -3.76
N ARG A 9 1.04 13.57 -4.42
CA ARG A 9 1.80 12.41 -3.90
C ARG A 9 3.31 12.67 -3.87
N GLU A 10 3.86 13.20 -4.95
CA GLU A 10 5.28 13.57 -5.02
C GLU A 10 5.62 14.62 -3.96
N HIS A 11 4.81 15.67 -3.84
CA HIS A 11 5.04 16.70 -2.84
C HIS A 11 5.04 16.17 -1.41
N LEU A 12 4.14 15.23 -1.07
CA LEU A 12 4.14 14.58 0.25
C LEU A 12 5.44 13.79 0.49
N LYS A 13 5.98 13.14 -0.54
CA LYS A 13 7.26 12.40 -0.45
C LYS A 13 8.45 13.34 -0.31
N ASP A 14 8.45 14.44 -1.04
CA ASP A 14 9.55 15.44 -1.01
C ASP A 14 9.71 16.08 0.37
N ILE A 15 8.61 16.33 1.06
CA ILE A 15 8.66 16.90 2.41
C ILE A 15 8.85 15.87 3.52
N ALA A 16 8.75 14.58 3.22
CA ALA A 16 9.00 13.51 4.19
C ALA A 16 10.49 13.46 4.54
N LYS A 17 10.79 13.49 5.85
CA LYS A 17 12.16 13.57 6.35
C LYS A 17 12.85 12.21 6.48
N SER A 18 12.11 11.12 6.36
CA SER A 18 12.67 9.78 6.52
C SER A 18 12.31 8.88 5.35
N GLU A 19 13.26 8.04 4.96
CA GLU A 19 13.07 7.01 3.93
C GLU A 19 11.96 6.03 4.31
N ARG A 20 11.77 5.77 5.62
CA ARG A 20 10.64 4.98 6.13
C ARG A 20 9.30 5.55 5.69
N ASP A 21 9.11 6.85 5.86
CA ASP A 21 7.84 7.52 5.58
C ASP A 21 7.56 7.55 4.08
N VAL A 22 8.59 7.74 3.25
CA VAL A 22 8.50 7.65 1.79
C VAL A 22 8.12 6.23 1.36
N ALA A 23 8.85 5.22 1.86
CA ALA A 23 8.58 3.81 1.56
C ALA A 23 7.16 3.39 1.98
N LEU A 24 6.69 3.90 3.11
CA LEU A 24 5.34 3.63 3.61
C LEU A 24 4.26 4.24 2.72
N MET A 25 4.44 5.48 2.25
CA MET A 25 3.50 6.13 1.33
C MET A 25 3.46 5.41 -0.03
N GLU A 26 4.60 5.02 -0.56
CA GLU A 26 4.72 4.21 -1.78
C GLU A 26 4.01 2.85 -1.62
N LEU A 27 4.19 2.18 -0.48
CA LEU A 27 3.54 0.91 -0.21
C LEU A 27 2.02 1.06 -0.11
N MET A 28 1.52 2.07 0.61
CA MET A 28 0.07 2.31 0.72
C MET A 28 -0.57 2.57 -0.64
N TYR A 29 0.10 3.32 -1.52
CA TYR A 29 -0.37 3.53 -2.89
C TYR A 29 -0.33 2.24 -3.69
N SER A 30 0.84 1.61 -3.78
CA SER A 30 1.11 0.44 -4.63
C SER A 30 0.16 -0.73 -4.35
N THR A 31 -0.10 -1.00 -3.07
CA THR A 31 -0.88 -2.16 -2.64
C THR A 31 -2.38 -1.90 -2.48
N ALA A 32 -2.79 -0.65 -2.41
CA ALA A 32 -4.14 -0.27 -1.96
C ALA A 32 -4.57 -0.99 -0.66
N GLY A 33 -3.61 -1.36 0.20
CA GLY A 33 -3.87 -2.05 1.46
C GLY A 33 -4.67 -1.19 2.45
N ARG A 34 -5.49 -1.84 3.27
CA ARG A 34 -6.07 -1.18 4.44
C ARG A 34 -4.99 -0.91 5.47
N ILE A 35 -5.10 0.17 6.24
CA ILE A 35 -4.07 0.54 7.21
C ILE A 35 -3.74 -0.60 8.19
N GLY A 36 -4.74 -1.34 8.65
CA GLY A 36 -4.53 -2.50 9.53
C GLY A 36 -3.80 -3.65 8.84
N GLU A 37 -3.99 -3.83 7.53
CA GLU A 37 -3.23 -4.80 6.72
C GLU A 37 -1.77 -4.33 6.56
N ILE A 38 -1.55 -3.06 6.27
CA ILE A 38 -0.20 -2.47 6.11
C ILE A 38 0.66 -2.65 7.37
N VAL A 39 0.10 -2.36 8.56
CA VAL A 39 0.87 -2.47 9.80
C VAL A 39 1.20 -3.91 10.18
N SER A 40 0.46 -4.90 9.67
CA SER A 40 0.69 -6.32 9.96
C SER A 40 1.79 -6.95 9.11
N ILE A 41 2.21 -6.32 8.01
CA ILE A 41 3.20 -6.87 7.08
C ILE A 41 4.56 -7.05 7.78
N ASN A 42 5.20 -8.18 7.53
CA ASN A 42 6.57 -8.48 7.97
C ASN A 42 7.56 -8.33 6.80
N ARG A 43 8.85 -8.23 7.11
CA ARG A 43 9.91 -8.17 6.08
C ARG A 43 9.86 -9.36 5.13
N ASN A 44 9.58 -10.56 5.67
CA ASN A 44 9.56 -11.82 4.91
C ASN A 44 8.31 -11.98 4.03
N ASP A 45 7.29 -11.13 4.19
CA ASP A 45 6.11 -11.14 3.34
C ASP A 45 6.36 -10.45 1.99
N VAL A 46 7.52 -9.78 1.84
CA VAL A 46 7.88 -9.04 0.62
C VAL A 46 8.72 -9.90 -0.30
N ASP A 47 8.17 -10.27 -1.43
CA ASP A 47 8.90 -10.91 -2.53
C ASP A 47 9.44 -9.84 -3.49
N PHE A 48 10.72 -9.52 -3.34
CA PHE A 48 11.39 -8.53 -4.18
C PHE A 48 11.69 -9.04 -5.59
N VAL A 49 11.72 -10.35 -5.82
CA VAL A 49 11.97 -10.93 -7.15
C VAL A 49 10.71 -10.83 -8.00
N ASN A 50 9.57 -11.24 -7.44
CA ASN A 50 8.29 -11.22 -8.13
C ASN A 50 7.53 -9.90 -7.97
N ARG A 51 8.05 -8.95 -7.19
CA ARG A 51 7.44 -7.65 -6.89
C ARG A 51 6.05 -7.80 -6.28
N GLU A 52 5.90 -8.69 -5.31
CA GLU A 52 4.61 -9.00 -4.69
C GLU A 52 4.69 -9.08 -3.17
N ILE A 53 3.57 -8.84 -2.52
CA ILE A 53 3.34 -9.04 -1.09
C ILE A 53 2.05 -9.84 -0.91
N ILE A 54 2.06 -10.78 0.03
CA ILE A 54 0.84 -11.43 0.51
C ILE A 54 0.28 -10.61 1.65
N ILE A 55 -0.93 -10.11 1.49
CA ILE A 55 -1.66 -9.38 2.52
C ILE A 55 -2.73 -10.28 3.11
N TYR A 56 -2.72 -10.41 4.43
CA TYR A 56 -3.71 -11.16 5.19
C TYR A 56 -4.88 -10.27 5.59
N GLY A 57 -6.08 -10.67 5.19
CA GLY A 57 -7.30 -9.94 5.53
C GLY A 57 -7.59 -10.02 7.03
N GLN A 58 -8.12 -8.95 7.61
CA GLN A 58 -8.57 -8.95 9.00
C GLN A 58 -9.77 -9.88 9.20
N LYS A 59 -9.93 -10.46 10.38
CA LYS A 59 -11.05 -11.34 10.79
C LYS A 59 -11.12 -12.68 10.03
N GLY A 60 -9.99 -13.41 9.91
CA GLY A 60 -9.95 -14.73 9.28
C GLY A 60 -10.25 -14.74 7.78
N LYS A 61 -10.09 -13.61 7.12
CA LYS A 61 -10.35 -13.44 5.70
C LYS A 61 -9.19 -13.91 4.85
N LYS A 62 -9.54 -14.24 3.60
CA LYS A 62 -8.63 -14.72 2.57
C LYS A 62 -7.43 -13.78 2.41
N GLU A 63 -6.26 -14.38 2.29
CA GLU A 63 -5.05 -13.73 1.82
C GLU A 63 -5.23 -13.30 0.37
N ARG A 64 -4.52 -12.24 -0.02
CA ARG A 64 -4.42 -11.83 -1.42
C ARG A 64 -3.03 -11.33 -1.75
N LYS A 65 -2.63 -11.53 -2.98
CA LYS A 65 -1.41 -10.95 -3.53
C LYS A 65 -1.67 -9.54 -4.02
N VAL A 66 -0.75 -8.66 -3.69
CA VAL A 66 -0.68 -7.27 -4.18
C VAL A 66 0.72 -7.00 -4.73
N TYR A 67 0.84 -6.02 -5.59
CA TYR A 67 2.05 -5.83 -6.39
C TYR A 67 2.70 -4.49 -6.10
N LEU A 68 4.01 -4.40 -6.32
CA LEU A 68 4.83 -3.26 -5.98
C LEU A 68 5.26 -2.49 -7.22
N THR A 69 5.11 -1.15 -7.18
CA THR A 69 5.73 -0.26 -8.17
C THR A 69 7.25 -0.33 -8.06
N GLU A 70 7.96 0.09 -9.09
CA GLU A 70 9.42 0.23 -9.03
C GLU A 70 9.84 1.23 -7.96
N GLY A 71 9.13 2.36 -7.84
CA GLY A 71 9.36 3.33 -6.78
C GLY A 71 9.20 2.73 -5.39
N CYS A 72 8.13 1.94 -5.17
CA CYS A 72 7.92 1.23 -3.90
C CYS A 72 9.08 0.26 -3.61
N MET A 73 9.51 -0.51 -4.59
CA MET A 73 10.65 -1.44 -4.47
C MET A 73 11.94 -0.72 -4.09
N TYR A 74 12.22 0.39 -4.76
CA TYR A 74 13.42 1.19 -4.51
C TYR A 74 13.43 1.72 -3.08
N HIS A 75 12.36 2.39 -2.67
CA HIS A 75 12.28 3.00 -1.34
C HIS A 75 12.20 1.96 -0.21
N LEU A 76 11.52 0.83 -0.42
CA LEU A 76 11.53 -0.27 0.56
C LEU A 76 12.93 -0.86 0.76
N LYS A 77 13.67 -1.13 -0.33
CA LYS A 77 15.05 -1.64 -0.23
C LYS A 77 15.94 -0.65 0.51
N LYS A 78 15.86 0.62 0.15
CA LYS A 78 16.65 1.68 0.79
C LYS A 78 16.33 1.81 2.28
N TYR A 79 15.05 1.80 2.64
CA TYR A 79 14.61 1.80 4.03
C TYR A 79 15.12 0.57 4.79
N LEU A 80 14.89 -0.63 4.27
CA LEU A 80 15.30 -1.87 4.94
C LEU A 80 16.82 -1.95 5.13
N THR A 81 17.61 -1.49 4.15
CA THR A 81 19.08 -1.41 4.27
C THR A 81 19.52 -0.43 5.37
N SER A 82 18.77 0.62 5.62
CA SER A 82 19.08 1.61 6.66
C SER A 82 18.74 1.16 8.09
N ARG A 83 17.97 0.07 8.23
CA ARG A 83 17.53 -0.42 9.55
C ARG A 83 18.67 -1.03 10.35
N LYS A 84 18.63 -0.79 11.67
CA LYS A 84 19.63 -1.26 12.65
C LYS A 84 19.00 -2.15 13.72
N ASP A 85 17.94 -2.86 13.38
CA ASP A 85 17.16 -3.71 14.29
C ASP A 85 16.80 -5.04 13.62
N ASP A 86 16.43 -6.04 14.42
CA ASP A 86 16.03 -7.37 13.97
C ASP A 86 14.52 -7.61 14.06
N ASN A 87 13.73 -6.55 14.31
CA ASN A 87 12.29 -6.70 14.40
C ASN A 87 11.71 -7.23 13.06
N PRO A 88 10.89 -8.29 13.08
CA PRO A 88 10.33 -8.87 11.86
C PRO A 88 9.34 -7.94 11.13
N ALA A 89 8.78 -6.94 11.81
CA ALA A 89 7.85 -6.00 11.19
C ALA A 89 8.48 -5.30 9.99
N LEU A 90 7.70 -5.09 8.92
CA LEU A 90 8.16 -4.34 7.76
C LEU A 90 8.47 -2.88 8.14
N PHE A 91 7.60 -2.25 8.91
CA PHE A 91 7.81 -0.89 9.40
C PHE A 91 7.88 -0.83 10.92
N VAL A 92 8.87 -0.09 11.40
CA VAL A 92 9.13 0.12 12.84
C VAL A 92 9.26 1.61 13.17
N GLY A 93 9.17 1.93 14.46
CA GLY A 93 9.48 3.26 14.97
C GLY A 93 10.95 3.61 14.75
N GLU A 94 11.27 4.91 14.71
CA GLU A 94 12.65 5.41 14.48
C GLU A 94 13.52 5.38 15.73
N ARG A 95 12.94 5.11 16.90
CA ARG A 95 13.63 5.09 18.19
C ARG A 95 13.56 3.72 18.82
N LYS A 96 14.61 3.36 19.56
CA LYS A 96 14.61 2.13 20.39
C LYS A 96 13.38 2.10 21.30
N PRO A 97 12.77 0.94 21.47
CA PRO A 97 13.22 -0.40 21.05
C PRO A 97 12.81 -0.80 19.60
N TYR A 98 12.51 0.14 18.71
CA TYR A 98 12.12 -0.10 17.31
C TYR A 98 10.88 -1.01 17.18
N ASN A 99 9.85 -0.71 17.97
CA ASN A 99 8.58 -1.44 17.92
C ASN A 99 7.91 -1.31 16.55
N ARG A 100 7.11 -2.33 16.19
CA ARG A 100 6.24 -2.28 15.01
C ARG A 100 5.47 -0.96 14.97
N LEU A 101 5.46 -0.32 13.81
CA LEU A 101 4.72 0.92 13.61
C LEU A 101 3.21 0.65 13.66
N GLY A 102 2.51 1.34 14.54
CA GLY A 102 1.06 1.18 14.72
C GLY A 102 0.23 2.10 13.82
N VAL A 103 -1.06 1.78 13.71
CA VAL A 103 -2.02 2.55 12.91
C VAL A 103 -2.03 4.04 13.28
N LYS A 104 -2.06 4.33 14.59
CA LYS A 104 -2.08 5.71 15.09
C LYS A 104 -0.84 6.50 14.66
N ALA A 105 0.34 5.88 14.75
CA ALA A 105 1.60 6.53 14.36
C ALA A 105 1.62 6.88 12.86
N ILE A 106 1.09 6.01 12.00
CA ILE A 106 0.96 6.29 10.56
C ILE A 106 -0.02 7.43 10.30
N GLN A 107 -1.16 7.43 10.98
CA GLN A 107 -2.15 8.51 10.85
C GLN A 107 -1.58 9.87 11.29
N ASP A 108 -0.86 9.90 12.40
CA ASP A 108 -0.24 11.13 12.92
C ASP A 108 0.88 11.63 12.00
N MET A 109 1.70 10.71 11.46
CA MET A 109 2.71 11.03 10.46
C MET A 109 2.07 11.66 9.22
N LEU A 110 1.06 11.04 8.63
CA LEU A 110 0.37 11.58 7.45
C LEU A 110 -0.31 12.92 7.74
N LYS A 111 -0.96 13.07 8.90
CA LYS A 111 -1.56 14.33 9.32
C LYS A 111 -0.53 15.45 9.39
N LYS A 112 0.66 15.16 9.95
CA LYS A 112 1.77 16.12 10.05
C LYS A 112 2.29 16.52 8.68
N LEU A 113 2.57 15.54 7.80
CA LEU A 113 3.02 15.79 6.43
C LEU A 113 1.95 16.56 5.64
N GLY A 114 0.70 16.13 5.72
CA GLY A 114 -0.40 16.82 5.05
C GLY A 114 -0.57 18.27 5.48
N LYS A 115 -0.43 18.57 6.77
CA LYS A 115 -0.45 19.94 7.29
C LYS A 115 0.70 20.78 6.70
N ALA A 116 1.90 20.22 6.63
CA ALA A 116 3.06 20.90 6.07
C ALA A 116 2.94 21.14 4.56
N ALA A 117 2.29 20.22 3.83
CA ALA A 117 2.08 20.30 2.38
C ALA A 117 0.83 21.11 1.98
N GLY A 118 -0.04 21.46 2.92
CA GLY A 118 -1.36 22.01 2.59
C GLY A 118 -2.31 20.97 1.95
N ILE A 119 -2.07 19.68 2.17
CA ILE A 119 -2.79 18.56 1.57
C ILE A 119 -3.51 17.76 2.67
N HIS A 120 -4.76 17.38 2.45
CA HIS A 120 -5.44 16.44 3.35
C HIS A 120 -4.88 15.03 3.14
N ALA A 121 -3.93 14.61 4.00
CA ALA A 121 -3.28 13.30 3.91
C ALA A 121 -3.93 12.28 4.84
N HIS A 122 -4.27 11.10 4.28
CA HIS A 122 -4.95 10.03 5.00
C HIS A 122 -4.68 8.66 4.32
N PRO A 123 -4.53 7.56 5.07
CA PRO A 123 -4.24 6.24 4.48
C PRO A 123 -5.25 5.79 3.41
N HIS A 124 -6.53 5.94 3.68
CA HIS A 124 -7.60 5.59 2.73
C HIS A 124 -7.53 6.36 1.41
N LYS A 125 -6.94 7.56 1.42
CA LYS A 125 -6.80 8.36 0.19
C LYS A 125 -5.81 7.71 -0.77
N PHE A 126 -4.70 7.12 -0.29
CA PHE A 126 -3.76 6.34 -1.12
C PHE A 126 -4.44 5.16 -1.81
N ARG A 127 -5.18 4.36 -1.02
CA ARG A 127 -5.95 3.24 -1.56
C ARG A 127 -6.96 3.70 -2.62
N ARG A 128 -7.73 4.74 -2.33
CA ARG A 128 -8.69 5.30 -3.27
C ARG A 128 -8.01 5.78 -4.55
N THR A 129 -6.85 6.39 -4.43
CA THR A 129 -6.09 6.90 -5.57
C THR A 129 -5.71 5.76 -6.52
N LEU A 130 -5.07 4.69 -6.05
CA LEU A 130 -4.73 3.57 -6.91
C LEU A 130 -5.96 2.96 -7.59
N LEU A 131 -7.03 2.73 -6.84
CA LEU A 131 -8.23 2.10 -7.40
C LEU A 131 -8.93 3.00 -8.44
N THR A 132 -8.89 4.32 -8.26
CA THR A 132 -9.40 5.30 -9.23
C THR A 132 -8.49 5.33 -10.47
N ASP A 133 -7.18 5.36 -10.29
CA ASP A 133 -6.20 5.33 -11.39
C ASP A 133 -6.34 4.05 -12.22
N ALA A 134 -6.55 2.89 -11.54
CA ALA A 134 -6.79 1.61 -12.21
C ALA A 134 -8.05 1.67 -13.09
N GLY A 135 -9.15 2.19 -12.57
CA GLY A 135 -10.40 2.36 -13.34
C GLY A 135 -10.23 3.30 -14.52
N ALA A 136 -9.55 4.42 -14.33
CA ALA A 136 -9.27 5.39 -15.38
C ALA A 136 -8.39 4.83 -16.52
N ARG A 137 -7.55 3.82 -16.20
CA ARG A 137 -6.69 3.12 -17.16
C ARG A 137 -7.34 1.85 -17.73
N GLY A 138 -8.62 1.63 -17.48
CA GLY A 138 -9.39 0.54 -18.07
C GLY A 138 -9.20 -0.82 -17.42
N VAL A 139 -8.67 -0.90 -16.19
CA VAL A 139 -8.66 -2.16 -15.43
C VAL A 139 -10.10 -2.56 -15.14
N PRO A 140 -10.53 -3.80 -15.43
CA PRO A 140 -11.89 -4.24 -15.18
C PRO A 140 -12.30 -4.12 -13.72
N LEU A 141 -13.54 -3.69 -13.46
CA LEU A 141 -14.05 -3.47 -12.11
C LEU A 141 -13.89 -4.70 -11.20
N GLN A 142 -14.10 -5.90 -11.74
CA GLN A 142 -13.95 -7.16 -11.02
C GLN A 142 -12.50 -7.39 -10.55
N GLU A 143 -11.52 -7.03 -11.38
CA GLU A 143 -10.10 -7.12 -11.01
C GLU A 143 -9.74 -6.08 -9.95
N ILE A 144 -10.26 -4.86 -10.08
CA ILE A 144 -10.10 -3.81 -9.05
C ILE A 144 -10.68 -4.27 -7.71
N GLN A 145 -11.87 -4.87 -7.72
CA GLN A 145 -12.51 -5.40 -6.51
C GLN A 145 -11.71 -6.55 -5.88
N ALA A 146 -11.20 -7.48 -6.71
CA ALA A 146 -10.35 -8.57 -6.26
C ALA A 146 -9.05 -8.05 -5.64
N TYR A 147 -8.39 -7.11 -6.31
CA TYR A 147 -7.18 -6.46 -5.81
C TYR A 147 -7.40 -5.73 -4.49
N ALA A 148 -8.50 -5.02 -4.37
CA ALA A 148 -8.89 -4.32 -3.16
C ALA A 148 -9.32 -5.26 -2.01
N GLY A 149 -9.63 -6.50 -2.29
CA GLY A 149 -10.20 -7.44 -1.30
C GLY A 149 -11.58 -6.96 -0.83
N HIS A 150 -12.41 -6.44 -1.74
CA HIS A 150 -13.80 -6.12 -1.47
C HIS A 150 -14.63 -7.39 -1.61
N VAL A 151 -14.97 -8.01 -0.51
CA VAL A 151 -16.00 -9.05 -0.46
C VAL A 151 -17.27 -8.39 0.03
N LYS A 152 -18.21 -8.05 -0.86
CA LYS A 152 -19.60 -7.80 -0.48
C LYS A 152 -20.30 -9.14 -0.36
N PRO A 153 -20.99 -9.43 0.76
CA PRO A 153 -21.75 -10.67 0.94
C PRO A 153 -22.97 -10.79 0.03
N ASP A 154 -23.46 -9.70 -0.57
CA ASP A 154 -24.82 -9.60 -1.12
C ASP A 154 -24.92 -9.48 -2.65
N THR A 155 -23.96 -9.91 -3.40
CA THR A 155 -24.18 -10.06 -4.84
C THR A 155 -23.98 -11.52 -5.25
N THR A 156 -25.07 -12.28 -5.21
CA THR A 156 -25.33 -13.47 -6.02
C THR A 156 -25.24 -13.09 -7.48
N MET A 157 -24.07 -12.76 -7.98
CA MET A 157 -23.86 -12.57 -9.41
C MET A 157 -22.49 -13.07 -9.79
N LEU A 158 -22.55 -14.15 -10.59
CA LEU A 158 -21.49 -14.61 -11.47
C LEU A 158 -20.12 -14.61 -10.82
N TYR A 159 -19.77 -15.76 -10.26
CA TYR A 159 -18.39 -16.16 -10.04
C TYR A 159 -17.66 -16.21 -11.38
N VAL A 160 -17.37 -15.06 -11.95
CA VAL A 160 -16.23 -14.95 -12.85
C VAL A 160 -15.02 -15.16 -11.95
N VAL A 161 -14.45 -16.34 -11.99
CA VAL A 161 -13.18 -16.63 -11.33
C VAL A 161 -12.16 -15.72 -11.98
N VAL A 162 -11.90 -14.57 -11.36
CA VAL A 162 -10.84 -13.68 -11.81
C VAL A 162 -9.54 -14.41 -11.53
N LYS A 163 -8.88 -14.86 -12.58
CA LYS A 163 -7.60 -15.54 -12.46
C LYS A 163 -6.56 -14.58 -11.90
N GLN A 164 -5.77 -15.03 -10.93
CA GLN A 164 -4.74 -14.19 -10.30
C GLN A 164 -3.71 -13.66 -11.33
N GLU A 165 -3.43 -14.43 -12.37
CA GLU A 165 -2.53 -14.01 -13.48
C GLU A 165 -3.10 -12.80 -14.22
N THR A 166 -4.41 -12.76 -14.46
CA THR A 166 -5.07 -11.62 -15.11
C THR A 166 -5.00 -10.37 -14.25
N VAL A 167 -5.24 -10.50 -12.94
CA VAL A 167 -5.09 -9.38 -11.98
C VAL A 167 -3.66 -8.89 -11.98
N LYS A 168 -2.67 -9.80 -11.92
CA LYS A 168 -1.24 -9.45 -11.97
C LYS A 168 -0.91 -8.68 -13.25
N ALA A 169 -1.30 -9.18 -14.41
CA ALA A 169 -1.01 -8.55 -15.70
C ALA A 169 -1.60 -7.13 -15.81
N SER A 170 -2.84 -6.93 -15.34
CA SER A 170 -3.51 -5.63 -15.35
C SER A 170 -2.80 -4.63 -14.43
N PHE A 171 -2.48 -5.05 -13.20
CA PHE A 171 -1.84 -4.17 -12.24
C PHE A 171 -0.36 -3.93 -12.54
N MET A 172 0.36 -4.89 -13.09
CA MET A 172 1.74 -4.65 -13.54
C MET A 172 1.82 -3.63 -14.67
N ARG A 173 0.84 -3.56 -15.56
CA ARG A 173 0.74 -2.49 -16.58
C ARG A 173 0.44 -1.13 -15.98
N LEU A 174 -0.40 -1.07 -14.94
CA LEU A 174 -0.73 0.16 -14.24
C LEU A 174 0.45 0.69 -13.44
N LEU A 175 1.21 -0.22 -12.83
CA LEU A 175 2.27 0.08 -11.86
C LEU A 175 3.67 0.21 -12.52
N ALA A 176 3.77 -0.05 -13.82
CA ALA A 176 4.98 0.19 -14.59
C ALA A 176 5.19 1.67 -14.88
#